data_e5d89a896deab29d4f5055abfc0df866
#
_entry.id   e5d89a896deab29d4f5055abfc0df866
#
_cell.length_a   1.000
_cell.length_b   1.000
_cell.length_c   1.000
_cell.angle_alpha   90.00
_cell.angle_beta   90.00
_cell.angle_gamma   90.00
#
_symmetry.space_group_name_H-M   'P 1'
#
loop_
_entity.id
_entity.type
_entity.pdbx_description
1 polymer ?
#
loop_
_entity_poly.entity_id
_entity_poly.type
_entity_poly.pdbx_seq_one_letter_code
_entity_poly.pdbx_strand_id
1 'polypeptide(L)'
;MNIDLTKYTFVTHTRKDGRVEVIAISTFAGKPVRGKAICAKDDTFVYEKGIELAAARCNEKVAVKRYKRAKQKIAEAEKAVADATKFYDNMRHYRDDAYHAMIQAGSFKNKLEDEL
;
A
#
# COMPACT_ATOMS: atom_id res chain seq x y z
N MET A 1 23.54 -11.79 3.92
CA MET A 1 22.11 -12.04 4.07
C MET A 1 21.69 -13.13 3.09
N ASN A 2 21.05 -14.17 3.59
CA ASN A 2 20.64 -15.29 2.77
C ASN A 2 19.20 -15.11 2.30
N ILE A 3 18.95 -15.51 1.05
CA ILE A 3 17.60 -15.48 0.48
C ILE A 3 16.98 -16.86 0.66
N ASP A 4 15.74 -16.89 1.13
CA ASP A 4 14.98 -18.12 1.24
C ASP A 4 14.41 -18.48 -0.15
N LEU A 5 15.09 -19.38 -0.83
CA LEU A 5 14.72 -19.79 -2.19
C LEU A 5 13.39 -20.56 -2.24
N THR A 6 12.90 -21.07 -1.11
CA THR A 6 11.63 -21.80 -1.05
C THR A 6 10.41 -20.91 -1.30
N LYS A 7 10.58 -19.58 -1.16
CA LYS A 7 9.49 -18.60 -1.38
C LYS A 7 9.25 -18.30 -2.85
N TYR A 8 10.06 -18.85 -3.75
CA TYR A 8 10.00 -18.53 -5.18
C TYR A 8 9.74 -19.78 -5.99
N THR A 9 9.05 -19.62 -7.10
CA THR A 9 8.95 -20.62 -8.14
C THR A 9 9.94 -20.25 -9.23
N PHE A 10 10.73 -21.21 -9.70
CA PHE A 10 11.76 -20.96 -10.71
C PHE A 10 11.39 -21.60 -12.02
N VAL A 11 11.59 -20.86 -13.10
CA VAL A 11 11.42 -21.34 -14.46
C VAL A 11 12.72 -21.04 -15.21
N THR A 12 13.20 -22.00 -15.98
CA THR A 12 14.38 -21.82 -16.81
C THR A 12 13.98 -21.85 -18.28
N HIS A 13 14.65 -21.02 -19.07
CA HIS A 13 14.42 -20.92 -20.50
C HIS A 13 15.75 -20.80 -21.20
N THR A 14 16.00 -21.67 -22.21
CA THR A 14 17.20 -21.58 -23.02
C THR A 14 16.94 -20.64 -24.19
N ARG A 15 17.76 -19.59 -24.25
CA ARG A 15 17.66 -18.57 -25.30
C ARG A 15 18.21 -19.13 -26.63
N LYS A 16 17.91 -18.43 -27.70
CA LYS A 16 18.40 -18.84 -29.05
C LYS A 16 19.92 -18.83 -29.14
N ASP A 17 20.58 -17.94 -28.36
CA ASP A 17 22.04 -17.88 -28.32
C ASP A 17 22.67 -18.92 -27.40
N GLY A 18 21.87 -19.80 -26.81
CA GLY A 18 22.33 -20.90 -25.95
C GLY A 18 22.50 -20.51 -24.49
N ARG A 19 22.33 -19.25 -24.10
CA ARG A 19 22.37 -18.84 -22.69
C ARG A 19 21.08 -19.27 -22.00
N VAL A 20 21.17 -19.54 -20.70
CA VAL A 20 20.03 -19.94 -19.89
C VAL A 20 19.50 -18.74 -19.12
N GLU A 21 18.22 -18.48 -19.25
CA GLU A 21 17.52 -17.46 -18.51
C GLU A 21 16.81 -18.13 -17.34
N VAL A 22 17.10 -17.67 -16.12
CA VAL A 22 16.44 -18.13 -14.90
C VAL A 22 15.45 -17.07 -14.46
N ILE A 23 14.21 -17.47 -14.22
CA ILE A 23 13.15 -16.58 -13.81
C ILE A 23 12.66 -17.03 -12.45
N ALA A 24 12.76 -16.16 -11.44
CA ALA A 24 12.18 -16.35 -10.12
C ALA A 24 10.82 -15.68 -10.09
N ILE A 25 9.80 -16.37 -9.61
CA ILE A 25 8.44 -15.87 -9.57
C ILE A 25 7.95 -15.88 -8.13
N SER A 26 7.40 -14.75 -7.70
CA SER A 26 6.72 -14.58 -6.44
C SER A 26 5.40 -13.86 -6.69
N THR A 27 4.70 -13.47 -5.65
CA THR A 27 3.42 -12.75 -5.77
C THR A 27 3.40 -11.51 -4.91
N PHE A 28 2.67 -10.50 -5.38
CA PHE A 28 2.36 -9.33 -4.59
C PHE A 28 0.93 -8.92 -4.92
N ALA A 29 0.09 -8.81 -3.89
CA ALA A 29 -1.31 -8.44 -4.03
C ALA A 29 -2.05 -9.34 -5.04
N GLY A 30 -1.73 -10.64 -5.05
CA GLY A 30 -2.35 -11.63 -5.93
C GLY A 30 -1.84 -11.65 -7.37
N LYS A 31 -0.84 -10.81 -7.69
CA LYS A 31 -0.26 -10.74 -9.04
C LYS A 31 1.17 -11.27 -9.04
N PRO A 32 1.60 -11.95 -10.10
CA PRO A 32 2.97 -12.46 -10.18
C PRO A 32 3.98 -11.33 -10.33
N VAL A 33 5.13 -11.51 -9.67
CA VAL A 33 6.28 -10.62 -9.78
C VAL A 33 7.46 -11.51 -10.19
N ARG A 34 8.22 -11.08 -11.19
CA ARG A 34 9.32 -11.87 -11.77
C ARG A 34 10.64 -11.14 -11.64
N GLY A 35 11.66 -11.90 -11.27
CA GLY A 35 13.06 -11.48 -11.36
C GLY A 35 13.80 -12.41 -12.29
N LYS A 36 14.69 -11.87 -13.11
CA LYS A 36 15.41 -12.64 -14.13
C LYS A 36 16.92 -12.54 -13.96
N ALA A 37 17.61 -13.62 -14.29
CA ALA A 37 19.07 -13.65 -14.43
C ALA A 37 19.42 -14.46 -15.64
N ILE A 38 20.46 -14.06 -16.36
CA ILE A 38 20.95 -14.77 -17.55
C ILE A 38 22.29 -15.38 -17.21
N CYS A 39 22.39 -16.70 -17.38
CA CYS A 39 23.59 -17.47 -17.08
C CYS A 39 24.32 -17.85 -18.35
N ALA A 40 25.68 -17.83 -18.32
CA ALA A 40 26.47 -18.27 -19.45
C ALA A 40 26.25 -19.76 -19.75
N LYS A 41 26.39 -20.12 -21.01
CA LYS A 41 26.05 -21.42 -21.56
C LYS A 41 26.77 -22.61 -20.89
N ASP A 42 28.02 -22.43 -20.44
CA ASP A 42 28.91 -23.52 -20.07
C ASP A 42 29.35 -23.51 -18.60
N ASP A 43 28.66 -22.77 -17.72
CA ASP A 43 29.12 -22.58 -16.36
C ASP A 43 28.03 -22.92 -15.33
N THR A 44 28.12 -24.11 -14.73
CA THR A 44 27.19 -24.59 -13.71
C THR A 44 27.26 -23.79 -12.42
N PHE A 45 28.44 -23.27 -12.05
CA PHE A 45 28.61 -22.42 -10.89
C PHE A 45 27.82 -21.11 -11.04
N VAL A 46 27.84 -20.55 -12.25
CA VAL A 46 27.07 -19.34 -12.59
C VAL A 46 25.57 -19.61 -12.52
N TYR A 47 25.13 -20.84 -12.82
CA TYR A 47 23.73 -21.21 -12.76
C TYR A 47 23.16 -21.08 -11.35
N GLU A 48 23.88 -21.59 -10.34
CA GLU A 48 23.46 -21.47 -8.95
C GLU A 48 23.41 -20.01 -8.53
N LYS A 49 24.39 -19.21 -8.89
CA LYS A 49 24.40 -17.79 -8.68
C LYS A 49 23.28 -17.08 -9.42
N GLY A 50 22.94 -17.58 -10.61
CA GLY A 50 21.82 -17.09 -11.40
C GLY A 50 20.49 -17.25 -10.69
N ILE A 51 20.28 -18.39 -10.04
CA ILE A 51 19.08 -18.65 -9.23
C ILE A 51 18.99 -17.64 -8.08
N GLU A 52 20.07 -17.45 -7.33
CA GLU A 52 20.12 -16.49 -6.23
C GLU A 52 19.88 -15.06 -6.73
N LEU A 53 20.49 -14.68 -7.84
CA LEU A 53 20.34 -13.36 -8.42
C LEU A 53 18.91 -13.12 -8.91
N ALA A 54 18.30 -14.10 -9.56
CA ALA A 54 16.92 -14.00 -10.01
C ALA A 54 15.98 -13.81 -8.81
N ALA A 55 16.19 -14.58 -7.74
CA ALA A 55 15.42 -14.46 -6.50
C ALA A 55 15.63 -13.08 -5.86
N ALA A 56 16.87 -12.61 -5.81
CA ALA A 56 17.20 -11.30 -5.24
C ALA A 56 16.52 -10.15 -6.02
N ARG A 57 16.55 -10.24 -7.36
CA ARG A 57 15.88 -9.25 -8.22
C ARG A 57 14.35 -9.28 -8.03
N CYS A 58 13.78 -10.47 -7.90
CA CYS A 58 12.36 -10.62 -7.62
C CYS A 58 12.01 -10.00 -6.26
N ASN A 59 12.80 -10.30 -5.23
CA ASN A 59 12.62 -9.79 -3.88
C ASN A 59 12.71 -8.26 -3.85
N GLU A 60 13.65 -7.68 -4.59
CA GLU A 60 13.76 -6.21 -4.70
C GLU A 60 12.50 -5.61 -5.31
N LYS A 61 11.98 -6.21 -6.38
CA LYS A 61 10.75 -5.72 -7.02
C LYS A 61 9.57 -5.77 -6.06
N VAL A 62 9.43 -6.86 -5.31
CA VAL A 62 8.36 -6.98 -4.30
C VAL A 62 8.53 -5.93 -3.21
N ALA A 63 9.76 -5.73 -2.73
CA ALA A 63 10.04 -4.73 -1.69
C ALA A 63 9.72 -3.32 -2.16
N VAL A 64 10.05 -2.98 -3.41
CA VAL A 64 9.71 -1.68 -4.01
C VAL A 64 8.20 -1.50 -4.08
N LYS A 65 7.47 -2.53 -4.49
CA LYS A 65 6.01 -2.48 -4.55
C LYS A 65 5.39 -2.30 -3.15
N ARG A 66 5.94 -2.98 -2.14
CA ARG A 66 5.49 -2.83 -0.75
C ARG A 66 5.71 -1.41 -0.24
N TYR A 67 6.87 -0.85 -0.55
CA TYR A 67 7.19 0.53 -0.14
C TYR A 67 6.24 1.53 -0.78
N LYS A 68 6.01 1.42 -2.08
CA LYS A 68 5.07 2.30 -2.80
C LYS A 68 3.65 2.19 -2.23
N ARG A 69 3.22 0.96 -1.92
CA ARG A 69 1.90 0.75 -1.32
C ARG A 69 1.79 1.38 0.06
N ALA A 70 2.84 1.23 0.88
CA ALA A 70 2.87 1.83 2.22
C ALA A 70 2.79 3.35 2.14
N LYS A 71 3.54 3.97 1.22
CA LYS A 71 3.48 5.42 0.99
C LYS A 71 2.07 5.86 0.59
N GLN A 72 1.43 5.13 -0.31
CA GLN A 72 0.07 5.43 -0.75
C GLN A 72 -0.92 5.32 0.41
N LYS A 73 -0.80 4.26 1.24
CA LYS A 73 -1.67 4.07 2.40
C LYS A 73 -1.50 5.17 3.43
N ILE A 74 -0.28 5.63 3.65
CA ILE A 74 -0.03 6.76 4.54
C ILE A 74 -0.70 8.02 4.01
N ALA A 75 -0.55 8.31 2.71
CA ALA A 75 -1.19 9.49 2.11
C ALA A 75 -2.72 9.43 2.23
N GLU A 76 -3.32 8.26 1.99
CA GLU A 76 -4.75 8.06 2.16
C GLU A 76 -5.18 8.29 3.61
N ALA A 77 -4.40 7.78 4.58
CA ALA A 77 -4.69 7.94 5.99
C ALA A 77 -4.57 9.41 6.43
N GLU A 78 -3.56 10.13 5.94
CA GLU A 78 -3.39 11.55 6.22
C GLU A 78 -4.59 12.37 5.71
N LYS A 79 -5.07 12.04 4.52
CA LYS A 79 -6.25 12.68 3.95
C LYS A 79 -7.49 12.39 4.79
N ALA A 80 -7.67 11.14 5.22
CA ALA A 80 -8.79 10.75 6.06
C ALA A 80 -8.79 11.50 7.39
N VAL A 81 -7.61 11.68 8.00
CA VAL A 81 -7.47 12.47 9.24
C VAL A 81 -7.84 13.92 8.99
N ALA A 82 -7.34 14.51 7.89
CA ALA A 82 -7.63 15.91 7.55
C ALA A 82 -9.13 16.12 7.32
N ASP A 83 -9.77 15.20 6.59
CA ASP A 83 -11.22 15.28 6.32
C ASP A 83 -12.03 15.12 7.62
N ALA A 84 -11.62 14.21 8.50
CA ALA A 84 -12.28 14.00 9.79
C ALA A 84 -12.13 15.21 10.70
N THR A 85 -10.95 15.84 10.70
CA THR A 85 -10.71 17.07 11.48
C THR A 85 -11.60 18.21 11.01
N LYS A 86 -11.70 18.37 9.69
CA LYS A 86 -12.57 19.40 9.10
C LYS A 86 -14.03 19.16 9.45
N PHE A 87 -14.50 17.93 9.36
CA PHE A 87 -15.85 17.55 9.74
C PHE A 87 -16.11 17.83 11.22
N TYR A 88 -15.15 17.47 12.08
CA TYR A 88 -15.26 17.73 13.52
C TYR A 88 -15.39 19.23 13.80
N ASP A 89 -14.56 20.05 13.18
CA ASP A 89 -14.62 21.51 13.36
C ASP A 89 -15.95 22.06 12.88
N ASN A 90 -16.47 21.60 11.74
CA ASN A 90 -17.77 22.02 11.23
C ASN A 90 -18.90 21.64 12.20
N MET A 91 -18.81 20.45 12.79
CA MET A 91 -19.83 19.99 13.74
C MET A 91 -19.78 20.78 15.05
N ARG A 92 -18.62 21.21 15.48
CA ARG A 92 -18.50 22.09 16.66
C ARG A 92 -19.20 23.41 16.42
N HIS A 93 -18.98 24.03 15.27
CA HIS A 93 -19.67 25.27 14.90
C HIS A 93 -21.18 25.08 14.81
N TYR A 94 -21.61 24.02 14.19
CA TYR A 94 -23.03 23.69 14.10
C TYR A 94 -23.64 23.51 15.47
N ARG A 95 -22.97 22.81 16.37
CA ARG A 95 -23.44 22.61 17.76
C ARG A 95 -23.60 23.93 18.46
N ASP A 96 -22.62 24.83 18.35
CA ASP A 96 -22.65 26.11 19.02
C ASP A 96 -23.79 27.00 18.50
N ASP A 97 -24.00 27.02 17.18
CA ASP A 97 -25.09 27.75 16.56
C ASP A 97 -26.45 27.17 17.01
N ALA A 98 -26.56 25.84 17.01
CA ALA A 98 -27.78 25.16 17.45
C ALA A 98 -28.08 25.43 18.94
N TYR A 99 -27.03 25.47 19.76
CA TYR A 99 -27.19 25.83 21.19
C TYR A 99 -27.77 27.22 21.36
N HIS A 100 -27.22 28.23 20.67
CA HIS A 100 -27.73 29.58 20.72
C HIS A 100 -29.15 29.68 20.21
N ALA A 101 -29.48 28.98 19.12
CA ALA A 101 -30.84 28.94 18.59
C ALA A 101 -31.81 28.31 19.59
N MET A 102 -31.35 27.28 20.32
CA MET A 102 -32.16 26.62 21.35
C MET A 102 -32.47 27.59 22.50
N ILE A 103 -31.48 28.32 22.95
CA ILE A 103 -31.67 29.29 24.04
C ILE A 103 -32.64 30.40 23.60
N GLN A 104 -32.49 30.95 22.41
CA GLN A 104 -33.36 32.00 21.88
C GLN A 104 -34.81 31.47 21.71
N ALA A 105 -34.97 30.25 21.18
CA ALA A 105 -36.28 29.66 21.00
C ALA A 105 -36.99 29.41 22.32
N GLY A 106 -36.24 28.93 23.33
CA GLY A 106 -36.78 28.71 24.67
C GLY A 106 -37.19 30.02 25.34
N SER A 107 -36.37 31.08 25.23
CA SER A 107 -36.67 32.41 25.74
C SER A 107 -37.94 32.99 25.10
N PHE A 108 -38.07 32.87 23.77
CA PHE A 108 -39.26 33.33 23.05
C PHE A 108 -40.51 32.56 23.48
N LYS A 109 -40.40 31.24 23.61
CA LYS A 109 -41.49 30.40 24.08
C LYS A 109 -41.96 30.81 25.47
N ASN A 110 -41.02 30.98 26.40
CA ASN A 110 -41.33 31.38 27.77
C ASN A 110 -42.03 32.74 27.84
N LYS A 111 -41.59 33.69 27.03
CA LYS A 111 -42.21 35.00 26.93
C LYS A 111 -43.66 34.93 26.48
N LEU A 112 -43.95 34.09 25.47
CA LEU A 112 -45.30 33.90 25.00
C LEU A 112 -46.17 33.21 26.05
N GLU A 113 -45.64 32.24 26.78
CA GLU A 113 -46.38 31.58 27.88
C GLU A 113 -46.74 32.58 28.97
N ASP A 114 -45.87 33.50 29.31
CA ASP A 114 -46.13 34.54 30.34
C ASP A 114 -47.20 35.53 29.90
N GLU A 115 -47.44 35.73 28.61
CA GLU A 115 -48.45 36.62 28.07
C GLU A 115 -49.86 35.98 28.06
N LEU A 116 -49.93 34.69 28.30
CA LEU A 116 -51.20 33.99 28.37
C LEU A 116 -51.73 33.94 29.82
#